data_330459b205042d7463b23a1497a4d948
#
_entry.id   330459b205042d7463b23a1497a4d948
#
_cell.length_a   1.000
_cell.length_b   1.000
_cell.length_c   1.000
_cell.angle_alpha   90.00
_cell.angle_beta   90.00
_cell.angle_gamma   90.00
#
_symmetry.space_group_name_H-M   'P 1'
#
loop_
_entity.id
_entity.type
_entity.pdbx_description
1 polymer ?
#
loop_
_entity_poly.entity_id
_entity_poly.type
_entity_poly.pdbx_seq_one_letter_code
_entity_poly.pdbx_strand_id
1 'polypeptide(L)'
;RIPFRRIPTSTLKSADYRLRLGGRTIVVEIKQLDPNADDQCLAKAWGTSNCPLASAPANRVQGLLKDGYKQIKNSAAGKAPAIIVVHNNAGDWNWIDAFTVSKAMFGSFGFVIGLDTNNVVRLLSHGYLGRRKVTANTFRSLSAVGVLTEGSITLYHNPFAINPMPSTIARRLAAAQYMHPDPHARGFVPWKPSRN
;
A
#
# COMPACT_ATOMS: atom_id res chain seq x y z
N ARG A 1 13.65 14.03 -15.88
CA ARG A 1 12.87 12.98 -16.58
C ARG A 1 13.39 11.62 -16.14
N ILE A 2 12.50 10.67 -15.75
CA ILE A 2 12.87 9.33 -15.31
C ILE A 2 12.79 8.39 -16.53
N PRO A 3 13.89 7.71 -16.93
CA PRO A 3 13.83 6.72 -18.00
C PRO A 3 12.96 5.53 -17.59
N PHE A 4 12.05 5.13 -18.46
CA PHE A 4 11.20 3.97 -18.23
C PHE A 4 11.04 3.15 -19.51
N ARG A 5 10.74 1.87 -19.33
CA ARG A 5 10.38 0.95 -20.41
C ARG A 5 9.12 0.19 -20.00
N ARG A 6 8.14 0.19 -20.89
CA ARG A 6 6.97 -0.68 -20.75
C ARG A 6 7.40 -2.13 -20.95
N ILE A 7 6.93 -3.03 -20.09
CA ILE A 7 7.16 -4.46 -20.24
C ILE A 7 6.15 -4.98 -21.27
N PRO A 8 6.57 -5.68 -22.32
CA PRO A 8 5.64 -6.24 -23.28
C PRO A 8 4.66 -7.19 -22.60
N THR A 9 3.40 -7.10 -22.99
CA THR A 9 2.37 -8.04 -22.55
C THR A 9 2.71 -9.42 -23.08
N SER A 10 2.82 -10.39 -22.20
CA SER A 10 3.06 -11.81 -22.54
C SER A 10 1.91 -12.66 -22.01
N THR A 11 1.91 -13.96 -22.38
CA THR A 11 0.96 -14.94 -21.84
C THR A 11 1.09 -15.09 -20.31
N LEU A 12 2.25 -14.78 -19.76
CA LEU A 12 2.48 -14.69 -18.31
C LEU A 12 2.11 -13.30 -17.81
N LYS A 13 1.39 -13.24 -16.68
CA LYS A 13 1.10 -11.98 -15.99
C LYS A 13 2.41 -11.31 -15.61
N SER A 14 2.72 -10.20 -16.24
CA SER A 14 3.91 -9.37 -16.01
C SER A 14 3.51 -8.00 -15.51
N ALA A 15 4.42 -7.32 -14.81
CA ALA A 15 4.25 -5.93 -14.40
C ALA A 15 4.28 -4.99 -15.61
N ASP A 16 3.78 -3.76 -15.42
CA ASP A 16 3.60 -2.79 -16.52
C ASP A 16 4.92 -2.17 -16.98
N TYR A 17 5.79 -1.80 -16.03
CA TYR A 17 6.98 -0.98 -16.33
C TYR A 17 8.23 -1.43 -15.60
N ARG A 18 9.37 -1.12 -16.25
CA ARG A 18 10.69 -1.08 -15.62
C ARG A 18 11.21 0.35 -15.66
N LEU A 19 11.53 0.89 -14.49
CA LEU A 19 12.22 2.18 -14.36
C LEU A 19 13.70 1.93 -14.14
N ARG A 20 14.55 2.81 -14.67
CA ARG A 20 15.98 2.79 -14.40
C ARG A 20 16.38 4.08 -13.68
N LEU A 21 16.76 3.96 -12.42
CA LEU A 21 17.11 5.07 -11.54
C LEU A 21 18.38 4.78 -10.78
N GLY A 22 19.37 5.68 -10.86
CA GLY A 22 20.65 5.50 -10.16
C GLY A 22 21.34 4.18 -10.49
N GLY A 23 21.28 3.73 -11.75
CA GLY A 23 21.85 2.47 -12.20
C GLY A 23 21.06 1.22 -11.79
N ARG A 24 19.98 1.35 -11.01
CA ARG A 24 19.15 0.23 -10.55
C ARG A 24 17.87 0.13 -11.33
N THR A 25 17.42 -1.09 -11.55
CA THR A 25 16.10 -1.38 -12.14
C THR A 25 15.06 -1.51 -11.03
N ILE A 26 13.90 -0.89 -11.25
CA ILE A 26 12.72 -1.01 -10.38
C ILE A 26 11.58 -1.52 -11.24
N VAL A 27 10.86 -2.50 -10.73
CA VAL A 27 9.64 -3.03 -11.35
C VAL A 27 8.44 -2.27 -10.81
N VAL A 28 7.57 -1.83 -11.70
CA VAL A 28 6.38 -1.05 -11.35
C VAL A 28 5.16 -1.70 -11.96
N GLU A 29 4.18 -1.93 -11.14
CA GLU A 29 2.82 -2.31 -11.52
C GLU A 29 1.87 -1.17 -11.17
N ILE A 30 1.00 -0.79 -12.09
CA ILE A 30 -0.01 0.24 -11.86
C ILE A 30 -1.37 -0.41 -11.74
N LYS A 31 -2.08 -0.07 -10.69
CA LYS A 31 -3.47 -0.47 -10.47
C LYS A 31 -4.35 0.75 -10.30
N GLN A 32 -5.50 0.72 -10.92
CA GLN A 32 -6.49 1.78 -10.84
C GLN A 32 -7.64 1.34 -9.92
N LEU A 33 -8.02 2.21 -9.00
CA LEU A 33 -9.22 2.07 -8.19
C LEU A 33 -10.33 2.84 -8.90
N ASP A 34 -11.14 2.13 -9.67
CA ASP A 34 -12.28 2.72 -10.37
C ASP A 34 -13.51 2.85 -9.46
N PRO A 35 -14.40 3.82 -9.71
CA PRO A 35 -15.63 3.98 -8.95
C PRO A 35 -16.54 2.76 -9.10
N ASN A 36 -17.18 2.36 -8.03
CA ASN A 36 -18.25 1.35 -8.02
C ASN A 36 -19.62 2.01 -7.82
N ALA A 37 -20.67 1.19 -7.68
CA ALA A 37 -22.03 1.70 -7.48
C ALA A 37 -22.17 2.52 -6.20
N ASP A 38 -21.49 2.10 -5.11
CA ASP A 38 -21.53 2.82 -3.83
C ASP A 38 -20.85 4.19 -3.96
N ASP A 39 -19.69 4.23 -4.66
CA ASP A 39 -18.98 5.49 -4.94
C ASP A 39 -19.85 6.44 -5.77
N GLN A 40 -20.60 5.94 -6.74
CA GLN A 40 -21.53 6.74 -7.55
C GLN A 40 -22.70 7.28 -6.71
N CYS A 41 -23.21 6.50 -5.76
CA CYS A 41 -24.21 6.98 -4.82
C CYS A 41 -23.65 8.08 -3.91
N LEU A 42 -22.44 7.90 -3.40
CA LEU A 42 -21.76 8.91 -2.59
C LEU A 42 -21.50 10.19 -3.38
N ALA A 43 -21.07 10.06 -4.64
CA ALA A 43 -20.88 11.21 -5.53
C ALA A 43 -22.14 12.06 -5.70
N LYS A 44 -23.28 11.41 -5.87
CA LYS A 44 -24.58 12.09 -5.99
C LYS A 44 -25.02 12.76 -4.69
N ALA A 45 -24.65 12.18 -3.54
CA ALA A 45 -24.95 12.73 -2.23
C ALA A 45 -23.96 13.82 -1.79
N TRP A 46 -22.82 13.93 -2.46
CA TRP A 46 -21.78 14.90 -2.14
C TRP A 46 -22.30 16.33 -2.30
N GLY A 47 -22.11 17.14 -1.27
CA GLY A 47 -22.66 18.50 -1.23
C GLY A 47 -24.07 18.60 -0.63
N THR A 48 -24.70 17.48 -0.26
CA THR A 48 -25.91 17.47 0.56
C THR A 48 -25.54 17.38 2.05
N SER A 49 -26.39 17.92 2.91
CA SER A 49 -26.17 17.94 4.38
C SER A 49 -26.03 16.55 5.03
N ASN A 50 -26.32 15.48 4.31
CA ASN A 50 -26.34 14.10 4.80
C ASN A 50 -25.30 13.19 4.13
N CYS A 51 -24.28 13.75 3.47
CA CYS A 51 -23.26 12.93 2.83
C CYS A 51 -22.28 12.35 3.87
N PRO A 52 -22.23 11.03 4.08
CA PRO A 52 -21.23 10.45 4.95
C PRO A 52 -19.84 10.57 4.32
N LEU A 53 -18.85 10.99 5.11
CA LEU A 53 -17.46 10.88 4.73
C LEU A 53 -17.10 9.39 4.65
N ALA A 54 -16.77 8.92 3.46
CA ALA A 54 -16.33 7.55 3.26
C ALA A 54 -14.86 7.51 2.84
N SER A 55 -14.05 6.76 3.58
CA SER A 55 -12.72 6.39 3.11
C SER A 55 -12.81 5.20 2.16
N ALA A 56 -11.88 5.08 1.22
CA ALA A 56 -11.80 3.93 0.32
C ALA A 56 -11.79 2.63 1.13
N PRO A 57 -12.67 1.68 0.83
CA PRO A 57 -12.67 0.42 1.55
C PRO A 57 -11.33 -0.30 1.38
N ALA A 58 -10.64 -0.57 2.47
CA ALA A 58 -9.31 -1.19 2.45
C ALA A 58 -9.31 -2.57 1.75
N ASN A 59 -10.42 -3.29 1.73
CA ASN A 59 -10.58 -4.55 1.00
C ASN A 59 -10.47 -4.37 -0.53
N ARG A 60 -10.88 -3.23 -1.10
CA ARG A 60 -10.72 -2.93 -2.52
C ARG A 60 -9.23 -2.72 -2.84
N VAL A 61 -8.54 -1.90 -2.06
CA VAL A 61 -7.08 -1.71 -2.18
C VAL A 61 -6.35 -3.04 -1.99
N GLN A 62 -6.76 -3.86 -1.00
CA GLN A 62 -6.19 -5.18 -0.77
C GLN A 62 -6.36 -6.12 -1.98
N GLY A 63 -7.49 -6.04 -2.69
CA GLY A 63 -7.73 -6.75 -3.95
C GLY A 63 -6.72 -6.37 -5.02
N LEU A 64 -6.54 -5.06 -5.25
CA LEU A 64 -5.56 -4.51 -6.20
C LEU A 64 -4.13 -4.94 -5.87
N LEU A 65 -3.76 -4.91 -4.58
CA LEU A 65 -2.43 -5.36 -4.13
C LEU A 65 -2.23 -6.85 -4.40
N LYS A 66 -3.24 -7.69 -4.17
CA LYS A 66 -3.18 -9.13 -4.43
C LYS A 66 -2.96 -9.43 -5.91
N ASP A 67 -3.65 -8.72 -6.79
CA ASP A 67 -3.54 -8.95 -8.23
C ASP A 67 -2.24 -8.37 -8.79
N GLY A 68 -1.84 -7.17 -8.37
CA GLY A 68 -0.56 -6.58 -8.73
C GLY A 68 0.63 -7.40 -8.22
N TYR A 69 0.51 -8.01 -7.04
CA TYR A 69 1.58 -8.85 -6.49
C TYR A 69 1.93 -10.04 -7.36
N LYS A 70 0.93 -10.68 -7.99
CA LYS A 70 1.17 -11.80 -8.92
C LYS A 70 2.03 -11.36 -10.10
N GLN A 71 1.83 -10.14 -10.59
CA GLN A 71 2.53 -9.58 -11.74
C GLN A 71 3.98 -9.17 -11.37
N ILE A 72 4.16 -8.46 -10.25
CA ILE A 72 5.51 -8.05 -9.81
C ILE A 72 6.36 -9.25 -9.38
N LYS A 73 5.76 -10.29 -8.76
CA LYS A 73 6.48 -11.50 -8.36
C LYS A 73 7.17 -12.16 -9.56
N ASN A 74 6.47 -12.26 -10.69
CA ASN A 74 7.02 -12.83 -11.91
C ASN A 74 8.09 -11.90 -12.54
N SER A 75 7.82 -10.59 -12.59
CA SER A 75 8.68 -9.61 -13.27
C SER A 75 9.93 -9.25 -12.48
N ALA A 76 9.86 -9.16 -11.16
CA ALA A 76 10.99 -8.83 -10.30
C ALA A 76 11.84 -10.08 -9.99
N ALA A 77 11.24 -11.28 -10.01
CA ALA A 77 11.89 -12.56 -9.70
C ALA A 77 12.76 -12.51 -8.42
N GLY A 78 12.38 -11.69 -7.44
CA GLY A 78 13.17 -11.47 -6.22
C GLY A 78 14.52 -10.78 -6.41
N LYS A 79 14.82 -10.21 -7.61
CA LYS A 79 16.12 -9.62 -7.94
C LYS A 79 16.12 -8.09 -7.98
N ALA A 80 14.96 -7.47 -8.03
CA ALA A 80 14.81 -6.02 -8.13
C ALA A 80 13.77 -5.51 -7.13
N PRO A 81 13.90 -4.28 -6.62
CA PRO A 81 12.82 -3.61 -5.92
C PRO A 81 11.58 -3.53 -6.80
N ALA A 82 10.41 -3.74 -6.21
CA ALA A 82 9.15 -3.69 -6.93
C ALA A 82 8.10 -2.90 -6.15
N ILE A 83 7.34 -2.08 -6.87
CA ILE A 83 6.26 -1.27 -6.30
C ILE A 83 4.95 -1.55 -7.04
N ILE A 84 3.86 -1.51 -6.28
CA ILE A 84 2.51 -1.43 -6.84
C ILE A 84 2.04 0.00 -6.59
N VAL A 85 1.77 0.72 -7.67
CA VAL A 85 1.22 2.07 -7.62
C VAL A 85 -0.29 1.98 -7.77
N VAL A 86 -1.02 2.47 -6.78
CA VAL A 86 -2.47 2.57 -6.84
C VAL A 86 -2.83 4.00 -7.21
N HIS A 87 -3.50 4.16 -8.35
CA HIS A 87 -4.11 5.40 -8.79
C HIS A 87 -5.56 5.42 -8.34
N ASN A 88 -5.94 6.44 -7.57
CA ASN A 88 -7.32 6.63 -7.18
C ASN A 88 -8.11 7.34 -8.29
N ASN A 89 -9.00 6.62 -8.93
CA ASN A 89 -9.92 7.15 -9.95
C ASN A 89 -11.38 7.16 -9.46
N ALA A 90 -11.60 6.79 -8.19
CA ALA A 90 -12.94 6.68 -7.63
C ALA A 90 -13.53 8.02 -7.14
N GLY A 91 -12.77 9.11 -7.28
CA GLY A 91 -13.18 10.48 -6.91
C GLY A 91 -12.58 10.96 -5.58
N ASP A 92 -12.64 12.27 -5.37
CA ASP A 92 -11.98 12.94 -4.24
C ASP A 92 -12.60 12.61 -2.87
N TRP A 93 -13.84 12.13 -2.84
CA TRP A 93 -14.53 11.67 -1.63
C TRP A 93 -14.07 10.28 -1.15
N ASN A 94 -13.27 9.57 -1.96
CA ASN A 94 -12.84 8.20 -1.68
C ASN A 94 -11.32 8.15 -1.48
N TRP A 95 -10.86 8.56 -0.32
CA TRP A 95 -9.44 8.77 -0.05
C TRP A 95 -8.71 7.45 0.22
N ILE A 96 -7.57 7.29 -0.43
CA ILE A 96 -6.60 6.23 -0.10
C ILE A 96 -5.54 6.86 0.83
N ASP A 97 -5.84 6.87 2.10
CA ASP A 97 -4.95 7.40 3.13
C ASP A 97 -4.00 6.34 3.72
N ALA A 98 -3.16 6.77 4.65
CA ALA A 98 -2.22 5.89 5.35
C ALA A 98 -2.92 4.76 6.11
N PHE A 99 -4.11 5.02 6.67
CA PHE A 99 -4.90 4.02 7.39
C PHE A 99 -5.45 2.95 6.45
N THR A 100 -5.99 3.37 5.31
CA THR A 100 -6.47 2.47 4.24
C THR A 100 -5.35 1.57 3.74
N VAL A 101 -4.17 2.13 3.43
CA VAL A 101 -3.02 1.35 2.97
C VAL A 101 -2.51 0.41 4.06
N SER A 102 -2.40 0.89 5.30
CA SER A 102 -2.00 0.07 6.45
C SER A 102 -2.93 -1.14 6.61
N LYS A 103 -4.23 -0.91 6.59
CA LYS A 103 -5.24 -1.97 6.71
C LYS A 103 -5.21 -2.93 5.52
N ALA A 104 -4.96 -2.43 4.31
CA ALA A 104 -4.82 -3.27 3.13
C ALA A 104 -3.57 -4.16 3.16
N MET A 105 -2.45 -3.66 3.70
CA MET A 105 -1.19 -4.39 3.81
C MET A 105 -1.19 -5.35 5.00
N PHE A 106 -1.51 -4.85 6.19
CA PHE A 106 -1.26 -5.53 7.46
C PHE A 106 -2.53 -6.06 8.16
N GLY A 107 -3.71 -5.74 7.65
CA GLY A 107 -4.98 -6.08 8.29
C GLY A 107 -5.48 -4.98 9.22
N SER A 108 -6.58 -5.25 9.92
CA SER A 108 -7.16 -4.29 10.86
C SER A 108 -6.35 -4.24 12.15
N PHE A 109 -5.98 -3.03 12.57
CA PHE A 109 -5.39 -2.84 13.88
C PHE A 109 -6.50 -2.96 14.95
N GLY A 110 -6.23 -3.73 15.99
CA GLY A 110 -7.21 -3.99 17.04
C GLY A 110 -6.56 -4.24 18.39
N PHE A 111 -7.42 -4.33 19.39
CA PHE A 111 -7.07 -4.60 20.75
C PHE A 111 -7.78 -5.88 21.20
N VAL A 112 -7.08 -6.73 21.92
CA VAL A 112 -7.67 -7.84 22.65
C VAL A 112 -7.80 -7.40 24.11
N ILE A 113 -9.02 -7.30 24.57
CA ILE A 113 -9.32 -6.96 25.96
C ILE A 113 -9.90 -8.18 26.65
N GLY A 114 -9.57 -8.36 27.90
CA GLY A 114 -10.16 -9.39 28.77
C GLY A 114 -10.68 -8.79 30.05
N LEU A 115 -11.54 -9.52 30.73
CA LEU A 115 -11.95 -9.22 32.09
C LEU A 115 -11.15 -10.11 33.04
N ASP A 116 -10.59 -9.53 34.08
CA ASP A 116 -10.02 -10.31 35.16
C ASP A 116 -11.10 -10.84 36.12
N THR A 117 -10.68 -11.61 37.12
CA THR A 117 -11.60 -12.19 38.11
C THR A 117 -12.42 -11.17 38.91
N ASN A 118 -12.01 -9.90 38.88
CA ASN A 118 -12.71 -8.79 39.53
C ASN A 118 -13.53 -7.96 38.52
N ASN A 119 -13.76 -8.47 37.32
CA ASN A 119 -14.44 -7.77 36.22
C ASN A 119 -13.75 -6.45 35.77
N VAL A 120 -12.45 -6.33 36.06
CA VAL A 120 -11.67 -5.19 35.58
C VAL A 120 -11.20 -5.44 34.15
N VAL A 121 -11.47 -4.48 33.26
CA VAL A 121 -11.06 -4.54 31.84
C VAL A 121 -9.53 -4.39 31.77
N ARG A 122 -8.87 -5.38 31.17
CA ARG A 122 -7.41 -5.35 30.91
C ARG A 122 -7.13 -5.49 29.44
N LEU A 123 -6.17 -4.69 28.96
CA LEU A 123 -5.59 -4.86 27.63
C LEU A 123 -4.66 -6.08 27.65
N LEU A 124 -5.04 -7.15 26.95
CA LEU A 124 -4.25 -8.39 26.86
C LEU A 124 -3.20 -8.28 25.74
N SER A 125 -3.60 -7.74 24.59
CA SER A 125 -2.68 -7.51 23.47
C SER A 125 -3.24 -6.46 22.52
N HIS A 126 -2.38 -5.95 21.65
CA HIS A 126 -2.78 -5.08 20.53
C HIS A 126 -1.93 -5.40 19.30
N GLY A 127 -2.45 -5.09 18.12
CA GLY A 127 -1.72 -5.33 16.89
C GLY A 127 -2.66 -5.48 15.68
N TYR A 128 -2.08 -5.88 14.56
CA TYR A 128 -2.85 -6.15 13.36
C TYR A 128 -3.51 -7.52 13.42
N LEU A 129 -4.82 -7.53 13.29
CA LEU A 129 -5.68 -8.72 13.32
C LEU A 129 -6.22 -9.02 11.93
N GLY A 130 -6.59 -10.30 11.71
CA GLY A 130 -7.24 -10.74 10.48
C GLY A 130 -6.29 -11.12 9.35
N ARG A 131 -6.78 -11.04 8.11
CA ARG A 131 -6.08 -11.54 6.92
C ARG A 131 -4.98 -10.56 6.46
N ARG A 132 -3.81 -10.65 7.08
CA ARG A 132 -2.62 -9.90 6.67
C ARG A 132 -2.16 -10.36 5.29
N LYS A 133 -1.84 -9.42 4.39
CA LYS A 133 -1.23 -9.73 3.09
C LYS A 133 0.29 -9.64 3.16
N VAL A 134 0.78 -8.61 3.82
CA VAL A 134 2.21 -8.33 3.97
C VAL A 134 2.68 -8.88 5.31
N THR A 135 3.54 -9.89 5.26
CA THR A 135 4.14 -10.53 6.44
C THR A 135 5.58 -10.94 6.12
N ALA A 136 6.31 -11.43 7.11
CA ALA A 136 7.64 -11.99 6.92
C ALA A 136 7.69 -13.16 5.91
N ASN A 137 6.54 -13.80 5.62
CA ASN A 137 6.45 -14.95 4.72
C ASN A 137 5.67 -14.67 3.43
N THR A 138 4.95 -13.55 3.37
CA THR A 138 4.08 -13.22 2.22
C THR A 138 4.39 -11.83 1.69
N PHE A 139 4.15 -11.61 0.41
CA PHE A 139 4.36 -10.33 -0.29
C PHE A 139 5.81 -9.79 -0.22
N ARG A 140 6.79 -10.66 -0.01
CA ARG A 140 8.20 -10.28 0.17
C ARG A 140 8.85 -9.67 -1.08
N SER A 141 8.31 -9.94 -2.28
CA SER A 141 8.79 -9.31 -3.53
C SER A 141 8.27 -7.87 -3.68
N LEU A 142 7.29 -7.44 -2.88
CA LEU A 142 6.79 -6.07 -2.86
C LEU A 142 7.68 -5.22 -1.96
N SER A 143 8.30 -4.17 -2.50
CA SER A 143 9.16 -3.24 -1.75
C SER A 143 8.37 -2.11 -1.09
N ALA A 144 7.34 -1.61 -1.79
CA ALA A 144 6.47 -0.57 -1.29
C ALA A 144 5.14 -0.54 -2.07
N VAL A 145 4.11 0.02 -1.45
CA VAL A 145 2.89 0.46 -2.12
C VAL A 145 3.00 1.95 -2.37
N GLY A 146 2.77 2.38 -3.61
CA GLY A 146 2.66 3.79 -3.98
C GLY A 146 1.20 4.18 -4.08
N VAL A 147 0.82 5.35 -3.57
CA VAL A 147 -0.48 5.97 -3.82
C VAL A 147 -0.23 7.21 -4.67
N LEU A 148 -0.82 7.23 -5.86
CA LEU A 148 -0.73 8.34 -6.79
C LEU A 148 -1.93 9.26 -6.60
N THR A 149 -1.68 10.51 -6.25
CA THR A 149 -2.66 11.57 -6.10
C THR A 149 -2.12 12.84 -6.74
N GLU A 150 -2.93 13.51 -7.59
CA GLU A 150 -2.62 14.82 -8.20
C GLU A 150 -1.17 15.00 -8.68
N GLY A 151 -0.62 13.98 -9.34
CA GLY A 151 0.73 14.03 -9.89
C GLY A 151 1.87 13.76 -8.90
N SER A 152 1.56 13.46 -7.64
CA SER A 152 2.53 13.05 -6.64
C SER A 152 2.33 11.60 -6.19
N ILE A 153 3.41 10.97 -5.75
CA ILE A 153 3.38 9.60 -5.21
C ILE A 153 3.76 9.64 -3.74
N THR A 154 2.94 9.00 -2.92
CA THR A 154 3.28 8.66 -1.53
C THR A 154 3.66 7.19 -1.46
N LEU A 155 4.84 6.87 -0.90
CA LEU A 155 5.30 5.49 -0.75
C LEU A 155 5.10 4.98 0.68
N TYR A 156 4.54 3.78 0.78
CA TYR A 156 4.37 3.00 2.01
C TYR A 156 5.25 1.76 1.93
N HIS A 157 6.37 1.78 2.64
CA HIS A 157 7.39 0.74 2.57
C HIS A 157 6.93 -0.57 3.22
N ASN A 158 7.33 -1.67 2.59
CA ASN A 158 7.18 -3.00 3.16
C ASN A 158 8.43 -3.37 3.98
N PRO A 159 8.32 -3.49 5.32
CA PRO A 159 9.46 -3.84 6.18
C PRO A 159 9.99 -5.26 5.93
N PHE A 160 9.18 -6.14 5.32
CA PHE A 160 9.54 -7.54 5.03
C PHE A 160 10.03 -7.76 3.61
N ALA A 161 10.29 -6.69 2.86
CA ALA A 161 10.73 -6.81 1.47
C ALA A 161 12.11 -7.48 1.35
N ILE A 162 12.24 -8.46 0.43
CA ILE A 162 13.54 -9.07 0.10
C ILE A 162 14.47 -8.02 -0.53
N ASN A 163 13.92 -7.16 -1.38
CA ASN A 163 14.62 -6.05 -2.00
C ASN A 163 13.95 -4.75 -1.55
N PRO A 164 14.34 -4.17 -0.42
CA PRO A 164 13.79 -2.90 0.04
C PRO A 164 14.10 -1.79 -0.96
N MET A 165 13.22 -0.81 -1.06
CA MET A 165 13.44 0.34 -1.92
C MET A 165 14.64 1.15 -1.41
N PRO A 166 15.69 1.36 -2.24
CA PRO A 166 16.82 2.19 -1.83
C PRO A 166 16.39 3.63 -1.54
N SER A 167 16.92 4.21 -0.47
CA SER A 167 16.55 5.55 0.00
C SER A 167 16.75 6.64 -1.04
N THR A 168 17.85 6.56 -1.79
CA THR A 168 18.18 7.50 -2.87
C THR A 168 17.18 7.48 -4.01
N ILE A 169 16.61 6.30 -4.29
CA ILE A 169 15.59 6.11 -5.32
C ILE A 169 14.23 6.55 -4.81
N ALA A 170 13.88 6.14 -3.59
CA ALA A 170 12.61 6.47 -2.99
C ALA A 170 12.38 7.99 -2.89
N ARG A 171 13.42 8.76 -2.51
CA ARG A 171 13.38 10.23 -2.49
C ARG A 171 13.16 10.89 -3.87
N ARG A 172 13.53 10.21 -4.94
CA ARG A 172 13.34 10.71 -6.32
C ARG A 172 11.98 10.35 -6.89
N LEU A 173 11.34 9.33 -6.34
CA LEU A 173 10.03 8.84 -6.81
C LEU A 173 8.88 9.46 -6.05
N ALA A 174 9.06 9.77 -4.78
CA ALA A 174 7.95 10.06 -3.89
C ALA A 174 8.09 11.42 -3.20
N ALA A 175 6.98 12.13 -3.09
CA ALA A 175 6.85 13.37 -2.32
C ALA A 175 6.84 13.09 -0.81
N ALA A 176 6.25 11.97 -0.40
CA ALA A 176 6.20 11.52 0.99
C ALA A 176 6.48 10.02 1.10
N GLN A 177 7.04 9.61 2.23
CA GLN A 177 7.38 8.22 2.48
C GLN A 177 7.08 7.84 3.92
N TYR A 178 6.50 6.66 4.07
CA TYR A 178 6.12 6.11 5.36
C TYR A 178 6.59 4.67 5.49
N MET A 179 7.02 4.28 6.68
CA MET A 179 7.34 2.91 7.02
C MET A 179 6.50 2.48 8.22
N HIS A 180 6.09 1.23 8.23
CA HIS A 180 5.55 0.64 9.43
C HIS A 180 6.73 0.27 10.36
N PRO A 181 6.93 0.96 11.49
CA PRO A 181 8.16 0.81 12.26
C PRO A 181 8.19 -0.51 13.04
N ASP A 182 7.00 -1.01 13.40
CA ASP A 182 6.82 -2.17 14.26
C ASP A 182 5.44 -2.79 13.97
N PRO A 183 5.33 -4.12 13.84
CA PRO A 183 4.03 -4.79 13.78
C PRO A 183 3.13 -4.52 15.00
N HIS A 184 3.69 -4.00 16.10
CA HIS A 184 2.96 -3.57 17.28
C HIS A 184 2.67 -2.05 17.33
N ALA A 185 3.26 -1.26 16.44
CA ALA A 185 3.03 0.18 16.38
C ALA A 185 1.70 0.53 15.71
N ARG A 186 1.11 1.64 16.12
CA ARG A 186 -0.15 2.15 15.56
C ARG A 186 0.10 2.87 14.23
N GLY A 187 0.13 2.13 13.12
CA GLY A 187 0.17 2.69 11.79
C GLY A 187 1.56 3.07 11.26
N PHE A 188 1.57 3.77 10.16
CA PHE A 188 2.78 4.23 9.49
C PHE A 188 3.39 5.45 10.19
N VAL A 189 4.72 5.50 10.21
CA VAL A 189 5.48 6.69 10.60
C VAL A 189 6.25 7.23 9.39
N PRO A 190 6.64 8.51 9.39
CA PRO A 190 7.53 9.04 8.37
C PRO A 190 8.79 8.19 8.26
N TRP A 191 9.11 7.77 7.05
CA TRP A 191 10.27 6.92 6.81
C TRP A 191 11.55 7.75 6.95
N LYS A 192 12.40 7.32 7.86
CA LYS A 192 13.75 7.88 8.02
C LYS A 192 14.73 6.83 7.52
N PRO A 193 15.53 7.12 6.48
CA PRO A 193 16.57 6.19 6.05
C PRO A 193 17.55 5.98 7.20
N SER A 194 17.97 4.73 7.40
CA SER A 194 19.12 4.45 8.27
C SER A 194 20.30 5.28 7.78
N ARG A 195 20.95 5.98 8.68
CA ARG A 195 22.26 6.62 8.39
C ARG A 195 23.26 5.46 8.34
N ASN A 196 23.60 5.01 7.13
CA ASN A 196 24.82 4.25 6.88
C ASN A 196 25.89 5.24 6.50
#